data_95e430f6ff176fbbed4506fbd3c3a0c7
#
_entry.id   95e430f6ff176fbbed4506fbd3c3a0c7
#
_cell.length_a   1.000
_cell.length_b   1.000
_cell.length_c   1.000
_cell.angle_alpha   90.00
_cell.angle_beta   90.00
_cell.angle_gamma   90.00
#
_symmetry.space_group_name_H-M   'P 1'
#
loop_
_entity.id
_entity.type
_entity.pdbx_description
1 polymer ?
#
loop_
_entity_poly.entity_id
_entity_poly.type
_entity_poly.pdbx_seq_one_letter_code
_entity_poly.pdbx_strand_id
1 'polypeptide(L)'
;MLDIDEDTKRVLEGFEKEKARTGPPEGFPGFPVIPGERYTDPEFQKLEVKHLWQKSWVYACHKDELPEKGNYFVWDKLQVPIVIVNSGDDKIKAFYNTCRHRGAPVVNEKKGKARLLVCTYHGWSYDLDGNLINLREPRDFVDLDKSCQSLIEVSCDQLGNWIFVNLDPDAEPLKDYLGILGEHMQQFQPDKLRHVHSKSYPVNSNVKVLLDAFLEVYHVPSIHKKTVSRFIDIQGTYINLWPNGHSRMVNPHREPDWKDPGAIGLREIETVSEIPKHQNASYSFFPNLVTPPAATGVPFLAFWPTSDDTCEIDVHWFSPDWGEGDIPELWEKRIKNFENILFEDTQFAPDIQASVSSPGFKGVLLNYHERRIYNWHEELDKKIGHNKMDQDYSIPSVLGPFIEK
;
A
#
# COMPACT_ATOMS: atom_id res chain seq x y z
N MET A 1 21.62 4.32 8.10
CA MET A 1 21.53 4.31 6.61
C MET A 1 21.84 2.89 6.19
N LEU A 2 20.98 2.29 5.41
CA LEU A 2 21.10 0.91 4.94
C LEU A 2 22.35 0.77 4.04
N ASP A 3 23.18 -0.23 4.32
CA ASP A 3 24.25 -0.65 3.42
C ASP A 3 23.65 -1.65 2.40
N ILE A 4 23.39 -1.13 1.20
CA ILE A 4 22.73 -1.87 0.11
C ILE A 4 23.58 -3.05 -0.38
N ASP A 5 24.91 -2.94 -0.37
CA ASP A 5 25.80 -3.99 -0.85
C ASP A 5 25.84 -5.14 0.18
N GLU A 6 25.89 -4.81 1.47
CA GLU A 6 25.79 -5.81 2.54
C GLU A 6 24.43 -6.50 2.55
N ASP A 7 23.33 -5.74 2.37
CA ASP A 7 22.00 -6.31 2.25
C ASP A 7 21.88 -7.25 1.05
N THR A 8 22.40 -6.85 -0.11
CA THR A 8 22.44 -7.70 -1.31
C THR A 8 23.15 -9.03 -1.04
N LYS A 9 24.34 -8.96 -0.42
CA LYS A 9 25.11 -10.15 -0.06
C LYS A 9 24.32 -11.07 0.89
N ARG A 10 23.71 -10.49 1.91
CA ARG A 10 22.87 -11.22 2.88
C ARG A 10 21.71 -11.95 2.21
N VAL A 11 21.04 -11.30 1.25
CA VAL A 11 19.93 -11.92 0.49
C VAL A 11 20.44 -13.08 -0.36
N LEU A 12 21.54 -12.91 -1.09
CA LEU A 12 22.12 -13.96 -1.94
C LEU A 12 22.56 -15.18 -1.12
N GLU A 13 23.23 -14.96 0.02
CA GLU A 13 23.55 -16.05 0.98
C GLU A 13 22.28 -16.70 1.55
N GLY A 14 21.22 -15.90 1.75
CA GLY A 14 19.92 -16.37 2.20
C GLY A 14 19.27 -17.34 1.23
N PHE A 15 19.37 -17.09 -0.08
CA PHE A 15 18.84 -18.02 -1.09
C PHE A 15 19.42 -19.43 -0.97
N GLU A 16 20.72 -19.53 -0.77
CA GLU A 16 21.40 -20.82 -0.65
C GLU A 16 20.98 -21.54 0.64
N LYS A 17 20.81 -20.80 1.74
CA LYS A 17 20.31 -21.35 3.00
C LYS A 17 18.87 -21.86 2.87
N GLU A 18 18.00 -21.08 2.21
CA GLU A 18 16.61 -21.47 1.97
C GLU A 18 16.50 -22.70 1.06
N LYS A 19 17.31 -22.80 0.00
CA LYS A 19 17.36 -23.98 -0.88
C LYS A 19 17.85 -25.24 -0.16
N ALA A 20 18.81 -25.09 0.73
CA ALA A 20 19.44 -26.23 1.44
C ALA A 20 18.60 -26.78 2.59
N ARG A 21 17.62 -26.04 3.11
CA ARG A 21 16.83 -26.46 4.27
C ARG A 21 15.91 -27.64 3.94
N THR A 22 15.71 -28.49 4.92
CA THR A 22 14.79 -29.66 4.86
C THR A 22 13.50 -29.45 5.67
N GLY A 23 13.37 -28.29 6.35
CA GLY A 23 12.23 -27.88 7.15
C GLY A 23 12.36 -26.42 7.56
N PRO A 24 11.43 -25.88 8.37
CA PRO A 24 11.61 -24.58 9.00
C PRO A 24 12.91 -24.52 9.82
N PRO A 25 13.52 -23.31 10.01
CA PRO A 25 14.67 -23.16 10.88
C PRO A 25 14.40 -23.68 12.29
N GLU A 26 15.46 -24.14 12.98
CA GLU A 26 15.36 -24.57 14.38
C GLU A 26 14.78 -23.43 15.25
N GLY A 27 13.83 -23.79 16.11
CA GLY A 27 13.13 -22.83 16.96
C GLY A 27 12.06 -21.98 16.27
N PHE A 28 11.83 -22.16 14.97
CA PHE A 28 10.73 -21.48 14.30
C PHE A 28 9.38 -22.04 14.81
N PRO A 29 8.42 -21.19 15.23
CA PRO A 29 7.15 -21.63 15.78
C PRO A 29 6.26 -22.23 14.68
N GLY A 30 5.48 -23.26 15.03
CA GLY A 30 4.32 -23.63 14.23
C GLY A 30 3.27 -22.50 14.32
N PHE A 31 2.66 -22.13 13.20
CA PHE A 31 1.62 -21.11 13.24
C PHE A 31 0.31 -21.65 13.81
N PRO A 32 -0.26 -20.97 14.81
CA PRO A 32 -1.67 -21.16 15.13
C PRO A 32 -2.56 -20.87 13.93
N VAL A 33 -3.73 -21.50 13.89
CA VAL A 33 -4.73 -21.25 12.86
C VAL A 33 -5.21 -19.80 12.99
N ILE A 34 -5.26 -19.07 11.87
CA ILE A 34 -5.91 -17.75 11.83
C ILE A 34 -7.41 -17.99 11.73
N PRO A 35 -8.23 -17.44 12.66
CA PRO A 35 -9.68 -17.66 12.68
C PRO A 35 -10.36 -17.22 11.38
N GLY A 36 -11.28 -18.04 10.86
CA GLY A 36 -12.02 -17.77 9.62
C GLY A 36 -12.91 -16.54 9.71
N GLU A 37 -13.41 -16.26 10.90
CA GLU A 37 -14.26 -15.12 11.23
C GLU A 37 -13.58 -13.78 10.90
N ARG A 38 -12.26 -13.73 10.93
CA ARG A 38 -11.51 -12.52 10.52
C ARG A 38 -11.76 -12.12 9.06
N TYR A 39 -12.18 -13.06 8.21
CA TYR A 39 -12.44 -12.85 6.78
C TYR A 39 -13.92 -12.64 6.45
N THR A 40 -14.82 -12.89 7.41
CA THR A 40 -16.26 -12.96 7.13
C THR A 40 -17.12 -12.21 8.13
N ASP A 41 -16.61 -11.84 9.31
CA ASP A 41 -17.40 -11.20 10.33
C ASP A 41 -17.39 -9.67 10.17
N PRO A 42 -18.57 -9.03 9.94
CA PRO A 42 -18.68 -7.58 9.83
C PRO A 42 -18.26 -6.81 11.10
N GLU A 43 -18.36 -7.42 12.28
CA GLU A 43 -17.94 -6.77 13.53
C GLU A 43 -16.40 -6.69 13.60
N PHE A 44 -15.72 -7.74 13.17
CA PHE A 44 -14.25 -7.69 13.05
C PHE A 44 -13.80 -6.63 12.03
N GLN A 45 -14.50 -6.52 10.89
CA GLN A 45 -14.20 -5.48 9.91
C GLN A 45 -14.38 -4.06 10.47
N LYS A 46 -15.39 -3.82 11.32
CA LYS A 46 -15.54 -2.51 11.99
C LYS A 46 -14.34 -2.17 12.87
N LEU A 47 -13.74 -3.17 13.54
CA LEU A 47 -12.51 -2.98 14.32
C LEU A 47 -11.34 -2.62 13.39
N GLU A 48 -11.21 -3.30 12.24
CA GLU A 48 -10.20 -2.99 11.24
C GLU A 48 -10.35 -1.56 10.72
N VAL A 49 -11.57 -1.16 10.33
CA VAL A 49 -11.80 0.23 9.84
C VAL A 49 -11.35 1.24 10.88
N LYS A 50 -11.75 1.05 12.13
CA LYS A 50 -11.51 2.01 13.21
C LYS A 50 -10.05 2.04 13.69
N HIS A 51 -9.38 0.90 13.75
CA HIS A 51 -8.10 0.76 14.43
C HIS A 51 -6.92 0.51 13.48
N LEU A 52 -7.18 0.01 12.27
CA LEU A 52 -6.18 -0.21 11.25
C LEU A 52 -6.27 0.87 10.17
N TRP A 53 -7.36 0.88 9.40
CA TRP A 53 -7.47 1.70 8.19
C TRP A 53 -7.44 3.19 8.48
N GLN A 54 -8.08 3.64 9.56
CA GLN A 54 -8.09 5.05 9.98
C GLN A 54 -6.87 5.46 10.80
N LYS A 55 -5.95 4.54 11.09
CA LYS A 55 -4.80 4.79 11.96
C LYS A 55 -3.47 4.31 11.38
N SER A 56 -3.43 4.15 10.06
CA SER A 56 -2.21 3.76 9.35
C SER A 56 -1.90 4.74 8.24
N TRP A 57 -0.61 4.88 7.93
CA TRP A 57 -0.18 5.59 6.75
C TRP A 57 -0.53 4.78 5.49
N VAL A 58 -1.26 5.39 4.58
CA VAL A 58 -1.67 4.78 3.31
C VAL A 58 -1.29 5.68 2.14
N TYR A 59 -0.92 5.08 1.01
CA TYR A 59 -0.60 5.82 -0.20
C TYR A 59 -1.85 6.54 -0.72
N ALA A 60 -1.69 7.81 -1.09
CA ALA A 60 -2.80 8.63 -1.55
C ALA A 60 -2.69 9.05 -3.02
N CYS A 61 -1.59 9.65 -3.43
CA CYS A 61 -1.36 10.06 -4.80
C CYS A 61 0.13 10.35 -5.07
N HIS A 62 0.47 10.60 -6.33
CA HIS A 62 1.79 11.04 -6.74
C HIS A 62 1.85 12.57 -6.88
N LYS A 63 3.03 13.15 -6.68
CA LYS A 63 3.26 14.61 -6.79
C LYS A 63 2.91 15.17 -8.18
N ASP A 64 3.00 14.35 -9.24
CA ASP A 64 2.58 14.74 -10.60
C ASP A 64 1.08 15.08 -10.70
N GLU A 65 0.28 14.64 -9.73
CA GLU A 65 -1.13 15.07 -9.62
C GLU A 65 -1.28 16.51 -9.09
N LEU A 66 -0.22 17.05 -8.48
CA LEU A 66 -0.19 18.33 -7.78
C LEU A 66 0.99 19.21 -8.24
N PRO A 67 1.23 19.40 -9.56
CA PRO A 67 2.46 19.97 -10.08
C PRO A 67 2.69 21.43 -9.70
N GLU A 68 1.62 22.19 -9.45
CA GLU A 68 1.72 23.63 -9.18
C GLU A 68 0.83 24.03 -8.00
N LYS A 69 1.15 25.17 -7.41
CA LYS A 69 0.32 25.79 -6.35
C LYS A 69 -1.14 25.88 -6.77
N GLY A 70 -2.02 25.37 -5.90
CA GLY A 70 -3.45 25.32 -6.09
C GLY A 70 -3.96 24.06 -6.77
N ASN A 71 -3.09 23.21 -7.38
CA ASN A 71 -3.53 21.91 -7.81
C ASN A 71 -4.00 21.09 -6.61
N TYR A 72 -5.11 20.40 -6.80
CA TYR A 72 -5.66 19.50 -5.77
C TYR A 72 -6.07 18.15 -6.37
N PHE A 73 -6.06 17.15 -5.50
CA PHE A 73 -6.53 15.80 -5.75
C PHE A 73 -7.48 15.37 -4.62
N VAL A 74 -8.63 14.78 -4.97
CA VAL A 74 -9.56 14.21 -3.97
C VAL A 74 -9.30 12.73 -3.84
N TRP A 75 -8.83 12.32 -2.66
CA TRP A 75 -8.73 10.93 -2.26
C TRP A 75 -10.02 10.54 -1.55
N ASP A 76 -10.67 9.47 -1.97
CA ASP A 76 -12.03 9.08 -1.57
C ASP A 76 -12.14 7.61 -1.15
N LYS A 77 -11.04 7.03 -0.66
CA LYS A 77 -11.03 5.66 -0.14
C LYS A 77 -11.58 5.62 1.29
N LEU A 78 -11.93 4.42 1.75
CA LEU A 78 -12.45 4.17 3.11
C LEU A 78 -13.71 4.98 3.44
N GLN A 79 -14.47 5.41 2.42
CA GLN A 79 -15.65 6.29 2.56
C GLN A 79 -15.35 7.64 3.24
N VAL A 80 -14.10 8.08 3.19
CA VAL A 80 -13.64 9.34 3.78
C VAL A 80 -13.06 10.24 2.69
N PRO A 81 -13.78 11.28 2.23
CA PRO A 81 -13.27 12.18 1.22
C PRO A 81 -12.22 13.13 1.82
N ILE A 82 -11.03 13.15 1.23
CA ILE A 82 -9.93 14.04 1.60
C ILE A 82 -9.53 14.86 0.37
N VAL A 83 -9.33 16.15 0.53
CA VAL A 83 -8.69 17.00 -0.48
C VAL A 83 -7.21 17.17 -0.14
N ILE A 84 -6.34 16.77 -1.07
CA ILE A 84 -4.89 16.95 -0.99
C ILE A 84 -4.56 18.10 -1.94
N VAL A 85 -3.81 19.09 -1.47
CA VAL A 85 -3.56 20.33 -2.22
C VAL A 85 -2.10 20.75 -2.12
N ASN A 86 -1.55 21.21 -3.23
CA ASN A 86 -0.30 21.94 -3.26
C ASN A 86 -0.55 23.39 -2.79
N SER A 87 -0.17 23.69 -1.56
CA SER A 87 -0.38 25.02 -0.99
C SER A 87 0.70 26.04 -1.42
N GLY A 88 1.73 25.59 -2.12
CA GLY A 88 2.88 26.38 -2.57
C GLY A 88 4.14 26.09 -1.75
N ASP A 89 5.28 26.57 -2.25
CA ASP A 89 6.60 26.36 -1.62
C ASP A 89 6.89 24.88 -1.31
N ASP A 90 6.53 23.99 -2.25
CA ASP A 90 6.62 22.52 -2.17
C ASP A 90 5.85 21.89 -0.99
N LYS A 91 4.92 22.63 -0.38
CA LYS A 91 4.09 22.14 0.73
C LYS A 91 2.84 21.48 0.20
N ILE A 92 2.69 20.20 0.49
CA ILE A 92 1.47 19.44 0.25
C ILE A 92 0.70 19.36 1.58
N LYS A 93 -0.58 19.67 1.54
CA LYS A 93 -1.48 19.59 2.69
C LYS A 93 -2.68 18.72 2.35
N ALA A 94 -3.26 18.09 3.37
CA ALA A 94 -4.47 17.31 3.24
C ALA A 94 -5.52 17.77 4.27
N PHE A 95 -6.77 17.80 3.85
CA PHE A 95 -7.89 18.18 4.71
C PHE A 95 -9.06 17.24 4.44
N TYR A 96 -9.91 17.00 5.44
CA TYR A 96 -11.21 16.43 5.15
C TYR A 96 -11.95 17.33 4.14
N ASN A 97 -12.41 16.76 3.04
CA ASN A 97 -13.16 17.49 2.00
C ASN A 97 -14.60 17.81 2.51
N THR A 98 -14.68 18.49 3.66
CA THR A 98 -15.89 18.68 4.43
C THR A 98 -15.97 20.12 4.93
N CYS A 99 -16.89 20.89 4.39
CA CYS A 99 -17.12 22.28 4.79
C CYS A 99 -17.56 22.38 6.26
N ARG A 100 -16.93 23.26 7.02
CA ARG A 100 -17.19 23.48 8.45
C ARG A 100 -18.58 24.02 8.77
N HIS A 101 -19.32 24.48 7.73
CA HIS A 101 -20.69 24.95 7.90
C HIS A 101 -21.68 23.82 8.08
N ARG A 102 -21.88 22.97 7.05
CA ARG A 102 -22.90 21.90 7.05
C ARG A 102 -22.44 20.65 6.32
N GLY A 103 -21.14 20.39 6.26
CA GLY A 103 -20.57 19.16 5.80
C GLY A 103 -20.53 18.92 4.29
N ALA A 104 -20.97 19.88 3.46
CA ALA A 104 -20.86 19.72 2.01
C ALA A 104 -19.38 19.72 1.56
N PRO A 105 -19.03 19.03 0.46
CA PRO A 105 -17.68 19.07 -0.07
C PRO A 105 -17.20 20.50 -0.36
N VAL A 106 -15.92 20.77 -0.09
CA VAL A 106 -15.31 22.07 -0.44
C VAL A 106 -14.83 22.11 -1.89
N VAL A 107 -14.54 20.94 -2.48
CA VAL A 107 -14.32 20.73 -3.90
C VAL A 107 -15.10 19.51 -4.38
N ASN A 108 -15.64 19.55 -5.61
CA ASN A 108 -16.49 18.47 -6.13
C ASN A 108 -15.78 17.63 -7.19
N GLU A 109 -14.84 18.21 -7.90
CA GLU A 109 -14.10 17.51 -8.95
C GLU A 109 -12.96 16.65 -8.33
N LYS A 110 -12.69 15.50 -8.94
CA LYS A 110 -11.62 14.59 -8.50
C LYS A 110 -10.24 15.26 -8.52
N LYS A 111 -9.99 16.14 -9.47
CA LYS A 111 -8.76 16.90 -9.66
C LYS A 111 -9.08 18.30 -10.18
N GLY A 112 -8.23 19.26 -9.86
CA GLY A 112 -8.39 20.61 -10.37
C GLY A 112 -7.31 21.55 -9.88
N LYS A 113 -7.49 22.82 -10.18
CA LYS A 113 -6.63 23.91 -9.70
C LYS A 113 -7.50 25.04 -9.16
N ALA A 114 -7.27 25.45 -7.94
CA ALA A 114 -8.03 26.48 -7.25
C ALA A 114 -7.10 27.48 -6.55
N ARG A 115 -7.52 28.74 -6.49
CA ARG A 115 -6.86 29.75 -5.66
C ARG A 115 -7.37 29.72 -4.21
N LEU A 116 -8.64 29.31 -4.06
CA LEU A 116 -9.32 29.09 -2.80
C LEU A 116 -10.18 27.83 -2.94
N LEU A 117 -10.31 27.07 -1.87
CA LEU A 117 -11.24 25.96 -1.79
C LEU A 117 -12.62 26.53 -1.44
N VAL A 118 -13.59 26.43 -2.35
CA VAL A 118 -14.88 27.12 -2.21
C VAL A 118 -16.02 26.11 -2.18
N CYS A 119 -16.66 25.98 -1.03
CA CYS A 119 -17.87 25.17 -0.89
C CYS A 119 -19.01 25.75 -1.74
N THR A 120 -19.45 24.99 -2.74
CA THR A 120 -20.48 25.46 -3.68
C THR A 120 -21.86 25.60 -3.06
N TYR A 121 -22.09 25.04 -1.86
CA TYR A 121 -23.39 25.07 -1.21
C TYR A 121 -23.76 26.48 -0.69
N HIS A 122 -22.86 27.11 0.10
CA HIS A 122 -23.11 28.47 0.64
C HIS A 122 -21.97 29.45 0.42
N GLY A 123 -20.95 29.07 -0.36
CA GLY A 123 -19.84 29.96 -0.73
C GLY A 123 -18.82 30.19 0.40
N TRP A 124 -18.79 29.35 1.45
CA TRP A 124 -17.69 29.40 2.41
C TRP A 124 -16.38 29.10 1.69
N SER A 125 -15.39 29.97 1.89
CA SER A 125 -14.14 29.91 1.13
C SER A 125 -12.96 29.77 2.07
N TYR A 126 -12.08 28.84 1.75
CA TYR A 126 -10.89 28.54 2.52
C TYR A 126 -9.65 28.80 1.65
N ASP A 127 -8.57 29.29 2.27
CA ASP A 127 -7.29 29.34 1.57
C ASP A 127 -6.70 27.92 1.37
N LEU A 128 -5.54 27.84 0.76
CA LEU A 128 -4.88 26.56 0.49
C LEU A 128 -4.19 25.97 1.75
N ASP A 129 -4.16 26.74 2.84
CA ASP A 129 -3.74 26.30 4.16
C ASP A 129 -4.92 25.86 5.04
N GLY A 130 -6.14 25.87 4.50
CA GLY A 130 -7.36 25.42 5.15
C GLY A 130 -8.05 26.50 6.01
N ASN A 131 -7.52 27.70 6.10
CA ASN A 131 -8.13 28.76 6.92
C ASN A 131 -9.41 29.31 6.29
N LEU A 132 -10.45 29.54 7.10
CA LEU A 132 -11.67 30.17 6.64
C LEU A 132 -11.43 31.65 6.34
N ILE A 133 -11.47 32.01 5.05
CA ILE A 133 -11.22 33.40 4.58
C ILE A 133 -12.51 34.17 4.48
N ASN A 134 -13.57 33.57 3.91
CA ASN A 134 -14.81 34.27 3.66
C ASN A 134 -16.04 33.39 3.87
N LEU A 135 -17.11 34.01 4.35
CA LEU A 135 -18.46 33.43 4.45
C LEU A 135 -19.51 34.52 4.16
N ARG A 136 -20.68 34.08 3.69
CA ARG A 136 -21.81 35.01 3.43
C ARG A 136 -22.47 35.42 4.74
N GLU A 137 -22.98 36.67 4.77
CA GLU A 137 -23.75 37.23 5.88
C GLU A 137 -23.09 36.96 7.26
N PRO A 138 -21.81 37.33 7.46
CA PRO A 138 -21.11 37.07 8.71
C PRO A 138 -21.79 37.67 9.96
N ARG A 139 -22.59 38.74 9.78
CA ARG A 139 -23.35 39.40 10.85
C ARG A 139 -24.46 38.53 11.43
N ASP A 140 -24.91 37.49 10.72
CA ASP A 140 -25.98 36.61 11.15
C ASP A 140 -25.46 35.41 11.98
N PHE A 141 -24.15 35.28 12.07
CA PHE A 141 -23.48 34.29 12.93
C PHE A 141 -23.09 34.94 14.27
N VAL A 142 -23.82 34.60 15.32
CA VAL A 142 -23.54 35.10 16.66
C VAL A 142 -22.22 34.46 17.16
N ASP A 143 -21.28 35.32 17.60
CA ASP A 143 -20.00 34.94 18.23
C ASP A 143 -19.14 33.92 17.39
N LEU A 144 -19.26 33.93 16.07
CA LEU A 144 -18.46 33.08 15.22
C LEU A 144 -17.00 33.54 15.18
N ASP A 145 -16.11 32.75 15.76
CA ASP A 145 -14.67 32.88 15.53
C ASP A 145 -14.25 32.12 14.28
N LYS A 146 -13.88 32.86 13.23
CA LYS A 146 -13.42 32.26 11.96
C LYS A 146 -12.16 31.42 12.12
N SER A 147 -11.28 31.73 13.06
CA SER A 147 -10.04 30.99 13.28
C SER A 147 -10.31 29.56 13.76
N CYS A 148 -11.43 29.34 14.43
CA CYS A 148 -11.90 28.02 14.88
C CYS A 148 -12.66 27.24 13.79
N GLN A 149 -12.85 27.83 12.59
CA GLN A 149 -13.60 27.21 11.50
C GLN A 149 -12.72 26.84 10.30
N SER A 150 -11.43 26.68 10.50
CA SER A 150 -10.52 26.12 9.50
C SER A 150 -10.91 24.68 9.14
N LEU A 151 -10.59 24.22 7.93
CA LEU A 151 -10.73 22.82 7.56
C LEU A 151 -9.95 21.94 8.54
N ILE A 152 -10.49 20.77 8.81
CA ILE A 152 -9.77 19.80 9.66
C ILE A 152 -8.66 19.18 8.85
N GLU A 153 -7.44 19.34 9.32
CA GLU A 153 -6.25 18.80 8.68
C GLU A 153 -6.16 17.27 8.86
N VAL A 154 -5.62 16.60 7.85
CA VAL A 154 -5.30 15.18 7.84
C VAL A 154 -3.78 15.07 7.80
N SER A 155 -3.21 14.16 8.59
CA SER A 155 -1.77 13.89 8.55
C SER A 155 -1.35 13.52 7.14
N CYS A 156 -0.38 14.27 6.57
CA CYS A 156 0.07 14.13 5.20
C CYS A 156 1.59 14.25 5.16
N ASP A 157 2.27 13.29 4.55
CA ASP A 157 3.73 13.27 4.44
C ASP A 157 4.15 12.59 3.14
N GLN A 158 5.45 12.60 2.81
CA GLN A 158 5.95 12.17 1.52
C GLN A 158 7.19 11.26 1.66
N LEU A 159 7.22 10.24 0.80
CA LEU A 159 8.45 9.50 0.48
C LEU A 159 8.83 9.82 -0.97
N GLY A 160 9.71 10.81 -1.16
CA GLY A 160 9.97 11.40 -2.47
C GLY A 160 8.71 12.02 -3.08
N ASN A 161 8.27 11.56 -4.25
CA ASN A 161 7.07 12.04 -4.93
C ASN A 161 5.80 11.25 -4.55
N TRP A 162 5.91 10.22 -3.72
CA TRP A 162 4.77 9.46 -3.22
C TRP A 162 4.19 10.13 -1.98
N ILE A 163 2.92 10.50 -2.04
CA ILE A 163 2.19 11.20 -0.98
C ILE A 163 1.37 10.17 -0.20
N PHE A 164 1.50 10.21 1.12
CA PHE A 164 0.79 9.36 2.06
C PHE A 164 -0.09 10.21 2.97
N VAL A 165 -1.20 9.62 3.41
CA VAL A 165 -2.10 10.23 4.39
C VAL A 165 -2.35 9.28 5.55
N ASN A 166 -2.67 9.83 6.73
CA ASN A 166 -3.11 9.08 7.90
C ASN A 166 -4.23 9.85 8.58
N LEU A 167 -5.36 9.18 8.83
CA LEU A 167 -6.52 9.80 9.47
C LEU A 167 -6.36 9.96 11.00
N ASP A 168 -5.33 9.37 11.59
CA ASP A 168 -5.00 9.59 12.99
C ASP A 168 -4.35 10.96 13.16
N PRO A 169 -4.96 11.89 13.92
CA PRO A 169 -4.34 13.19 14.19
C PRO A 169 -3.03 13.08 15.00
N ASP A 170 -2.84 11.97 15.72
CA ASP A 170 -1.66 11.68 16.53
C ASP A 170 -0.68 10.72 15.80
N ALA A 171 -0.76 10.64 14.47
CA ALA A 171 0.10 9.77 13.68
C ALA A 171 1.59 10.09 13.90
N GLU A 172 2.40 9.06 14.10
CA GLU A 172 3.85 9.20 14.08
C GLU A 172 4.32 9.70 12.70
N PRO A 173 5.50 10.36 12.58
CA PRO A 173 6.03 10.77 11.28
C PRO A 173 6.14 9.58 10.32
N LEU A 174 5.81 9.78 9.04
CA LEU A 174 5.87 8.74 8.01
C LEU A 174 7.24 8.06 7.95
N LYS A 175 8.32 8.85 8.10
CA LYS A 175 9.70 8.33 8.11
C LYS A 175 9.91 7.29 9.20
N ASP A 176 9.40 7.55 10.40
CA ASP A 176 9.57 6.64 11.55
C ASP A 176 8.69 5.40 11.37
N TYR A 177 7.47 5.59 10.86
CA TYR A 177 6.57 4.48 10.51
C TYR A 177 7.18 3.54 9.49
N LEU A 178 7.77 4.07 8.41
CA LEU A 178 8.37 3.26 7.34
C LEU A 178 9.71 2.62 7.76
N GLY A 179 10.47 3.29 8.62
CA GLY A 179 11.75 2.78 9.13
C GLY A 179 12.66 2.23 8.03
N ILE A 180 13.12 0.99 8.21
CA ILE A 180 14.02 0.30 7.27
C ILE A 180 13.42 0.13 5.86
N LEU A 181 12.10 -0.05 5.75
CA LEU A 181 11.42 -0.11 4.44
C LEU A 181 11.62 1.20 3.66
N GLY A 182 11.48 2.35 4.32
CA GLY A 182 11.72 3.65 3.72
C GLY A 182 13.16 3.81 3.22
N GLU A 183 14.14 3.28 3.97
CA GLU A 183 15.54 3.27 3.54
C GLU A 183 15.76 2.39 2.30
N HIS A 184 15.14 1.21 2.23
CA HIS A 184 15.18 0.35 1.04
C HIS A 184 14.60 1.03 -0.20
N MET A 185 13.54 1.83 -0.05
CA MET A 185 12.92 2.51 -1.19
C MET A 185 13.79 3.62 -1.77
N GLN A 186 14.75 4.18 -1.04
CA GLN A 186 15.63 5.25 -1.54
C GLN A 186 16.44 4.82 -2.78
N GLN A 187 16.79 3.55 -2.91
CA GLN A 187 17.50 3.07 -4.09
C GLN A 187 16.70 3.25 -5.39
N PHE A 188 15.37 3.33 -5.31
CA PHE A 188 14.49 3.55 -6.47
C PHE A 188 14.32 5.03 -6.82
N GLN A 189 14.98 5.96 -6.11
CA GLN A 189 14.89 7.40 -6.34
C GLN A 189 13.44 7.91 -6.42
N PRO A 190 12.62 7.71 -5.37
CA PRO A 190 11.20 8.04 -5.40
C PRO A 190 10.92 9.53 -5.68
N ASP A 191 11.90 10.40 -5.45
CA ASP A 191 11.88 11.83 -5.78
C ASP A 191 12.05 12.14 -7.28
N LYS A 192 12.47 11.15 -8.08
CA LYS A 192 12.71 11.28 -9.54
C LYS A 192 11.80 10.42 -10.39
N LEU A 193 11.00 9.57 -9.77
CA LEU A 193 10.02 8.78 -10.52
C LEU A 193 8.87 9.66 -10.99
N ARG A 194 8.36 9.34 -12.16
CA ARG A 194 7.16 9.94 -12.76
C ARG A 194 6.03 8.95 -12.77
N HIS A 195 4.82 9.46 -12.62
CA HIS A 195 3.61 8.67 -12.75
C HIS A 195 3.34 8.30 -14.22
N VAL A 196 3.17 7.01 -14.48
CA VAL A 196 2.87 6.48 -15.83
C VAL A 196 1.38 6.28 -16.02
N HIS A 197 0.75 5.52 -15.13
CA HIS A 197 -0.65 5.11 -15.27
C HIS A 197 -1.21 4.65 -13.91
N SER A 198 -2.51 4.78 -13.75
CA SER A 198 -3.24 4.18 -12.62
C SER A 198 -4.53 3.54 -13.10
N LYS A 199 -4.87 2.40 -12.52
CA LYS A 199 -6.12 1.70 -12.82
C LYS A 199 -6.61 0.93 -11.60
N SER A 200 -7.93 0.96 -11.38
CA SER A 200 -8.62 0.25 -10.29
C SER A 200 -9.27 -1.02 -10.81
N TYR A 201 -9.19 -2.08 -10.02
CA TYR A 201 -9.75 -3.40 -10.30
C TYR A 201 -10.63 -3.82 -9.15
N PRO A 202 -11.97 -3.80 -9.31
CA PRO A 202 -12.88 -4.32 -8.29
C PRO A 202 -12.81 -5.84 -8.21
N VAL A 203 -12.84 -6.37 -7.01
CA VAL A 203 -12.79 -7.83 -6.74
C VAL A 203 -13.85 -8.20 -5.71
N ASN A 204 -14.62 -9.24 -5.98
CA ASN A 204 -15.66 -9.75 -5.09
C ASN A 204 -15.06 -10.70 -4.05
N SER A 205 -14.28 -10.14 -3.14
CA SER A 205 -13.74 -10.85 -1.97
C SER A 205 -13.36 -9.87 -0.87
N ASN A 206 -13.33 -10.36 0.36
CA ASN A 206 -12.71 -9.62 1.47
C ASN A 206 -11.27 -9.25 1.12
N VAL A 207 -10.85 -8.06 1.48
CA VAL A 207 -9.52 -7.53 1.15
C VAL A 207 -8.39 -8.45 1.62
N LYS A 208 -8.56 -9.12 2.78
CA LYS A 208 -7.53 -10.04 3.32
C LYS A 208 -7.39 -11.32 2.50
N VAL A 209 -8.50 -11.87 1.97
CA VAL A 209 -8.45 -13.03 1.06
C VAL A 209 -7.53 -12.74 -0.11
N LEU A 210 -7.62 -11.52 -0.65
CA LEU A 210 -6.81 -11.14 -1.79
C LEU A 210 -5.39 -10.75 -1.38
N LEU A 211 -5.23 -9.93 -0.34
CA LEU A 211 -3.93 -9.46 0.13
C LEU A 211 -3.00 -10.62 0.53
N ASP A 212 -3.54 -11.66 1.17
CA ASP A 212 -2.76 -12.84 1.57
C ASP A 212 -2.04 -13.47 0.39
N ALA A 213 -2.67 -13.57 -0.79
CA ALA A 213 -2.05 -14.09 -2.00
C ALA A 213 -0.83 -13.26 -2.47
N PHE A 214 -0.79 -11.96 -2.16
CA PHE A 214 0.34 -11.09 -2.52
C PHE A 214 1.45 -11.04 -1.45
N LEU A 215 1.23 -11.70 -0.31
CA LEU A 215 2.22 -11.79 0.75
C LEU A 215 3.04 -13.10 0.73
N GLU A 216 2.80 -13.99 -0.25
CA GLU A 216 3.45 -15.29 -0.33
C GLU A 216 3.74 -15.69 -1.80
N VAL A 217 4.40 -16.81 -2.02
CA VAL A 217 4.66 -17.40 -3.36
C VAL A 217 4.32 -18.90 -3.44
N TYR A 218 3.66 -19.42 -2.41
CA TYR A 218 3.33 -20.85 -2.33
C TYR A 218 2.32 -21.27 -3.41
N HIS A 219 1.42 -20.33 -3.81
CA HIS A 219 0.45 -20.53 -4.92
C HIS A 219 1.09 -20.52 -6.31
N VAL A 220 2.27 -19.88 -6.48
CA VAL A 220 2.89 -19.61 -7.79
C VAL A 220 3.01 -20.85 -8.70
N PRO A 221 3.47 -22.02 -8.22
CA PRO A 221 3.56 -23.21 -9.07
C PRO A 221 2.19 -23.73 -9.56
N SER A 222 1.12 -23.38 -8.87
CA SER A 222 -0.24 -23.82 -9.20
C SER A 222 -0.98 -22.84 -10.09
N ILE A 223 -0.93 -21.55 -9.76
CA ILE A 223 -1.68 -20.49 -10.43
C ILE A 223 -0.90 -19.92 -11.63
N HIS A 224 0.37 -19.61 -11.43
CA HIS A 224 1.22 -18.93 -12.42
C HIS A 224 2.10 -19.88 -13.26
N LYS A 225 1.62 -21.08 -13.55
CA LYS A 225 2.39 -22.12 -14.28
C LYS A 225 2.99 -21.64 -15.60
N LYS A 226 2.28 -20.76 -16.30
CA LYS A 226 2.67 -20.30 -17.65
C LYS A 226 3.35 -18.93 -17.64
N THR A 227 3.37 -18.26 -16.51
CA THR A 227 3.87 -16.91 -16.28
C THR A 227 5.02 -16.91 -15.27
N VAL A 228 4.78 -16.46 -14.06
CA VAL A 228 5.79 -16.21 -13.01
C VAL A 228 6.61 -17.46 -12.64
N SER A 229 5.97 -18.64 -12.55
CA SER A 229 6.64 -19.90 -12.18
C SER A 229 7.76 -20.32 -13.12
N ARG A 230 7.81 -19.76 -14.33
CA ARG A 230 8.87 -20.09 -15.31
C ARG A 230 10.20 -19.45 -14.97
N PHE A 231 10.20 -18.30 -14.30
CA PHE A 231 11.43 -17.56 -14.06
C PHE A 231 11.80 -17.44 -12.59
N ILE A 232 10.89 -17.57 -11.62
CA ILE A 232 11.26 -17.56 -10.20
C ILE A 232 11.45 -18.96 -9.63
N ASP A 233 12.41 -19.09 -8.69
CA ASP A 233 12.62 -20.29 -7.91
C ASP A 233 12.12 -20.07 -6.47
N ILE A 234 10.94 -20.60 -6.17
CA ILE A 234 10.31 -20.43 -4.86
C ILE A 234 11.04 -21.13 -3.71
N GLN A 235 11.91 -22.11 -4.00
CA GLN A 235 12.67 -22.82 -2.95
C GLN A 235 13.72 -21.93 -2.31
N GLY A 236 14.25 -20.96 -3.07
CA GLY A 236 15.20 -19.99 -2.57
C GLY A 236 14.56 -18.71 -1.99
N THR A 237 13.27 -18.68 -1.77
CA THR A 237 12.56 -17.47 -1.29
C THR A 237 13.10 -16.98 0.04
N TYR A 238 13.72 -15.80 0.04
CA TYR A 238 14.22 -15.12 1.23
C TYR A 238 13.21 -14.06 1.71
N ILE A 239 12.92 -14.05 3.01
CA ILE A 239 11.91 -13.14 3.58
C ILE A 239 12.49 -12.40 4.79
N ASN A 240 12.33 -11.08 4.79
CA ASN A 240 12.55 -10.20 5.94
C ASN A 240 11.19 -9.79 6.52
N LEU A 241 11.08 -9.83 7.83
CA LEU A 241 9.99 -9.23 8.59
C LEU A 241 10.54 -8.03 9.34
N TRP A 242 9.86 -6.89 9.23
CA TRP A 242 10.29 -5.62 9.81
C TRP A 242 9.26 -5.06 10.79
N PRO A 243 9.65 -4.12 11.65
CA PRO A 243 8.70 -3.44 12.54
C PRO A 243 7.52 -2.84 11.78
N ASN A 244 6.44 -2.57 12.49
CA ASN A 244 5.18 -1.99 11.97
C ASN A 244 4.51 -2.87 10.89
N GLY A 245 4.77 -4.19 10.88
CA GLY A 245 4.15 -5.11 9.92
C GLY A 245 4.71 -5.06 8.50
N HIS A 246 5.72 -4.25 8.26
CA HIS A 246 6.40 -4.20 6.97
C HIS A 246 7.17 -5.48 6.69
N SER A 247 7.37 -5.79 5.42
CA SER A 247 8.11 -6.99 5.06
C SER A 247 8.65 -6.93 3.63
N ARG A 248 9.66 -7.76 3.37
CA ARG A 248 10.18 -8.00 2.03
C ARG A 248 10.25 -9.50 1.75
N MET A 249 9.99 -9.87 0.53
CA MET A 249 10.23 -11.20 -0.01
C MET A 249 11.06 -11.07 -1.28
N VAL A 250 12.10 -11.86 -1.41
CA VAL A 250 12.94 -11.91 -2.61
C VAL A 250 13.04 -13.34 -3.11
N ASN A 251 12.75 -13.53 -4.39
CA ASN A 251 12.78 -14.82 -5.04
C ASN A 251 13.92 -14.82 -6.07
N PRO A 252 14.84 -15.78 -6.03
CA PRO A 252 15.88 -15.89 -7.04
C PRO A 252 15.26 -16.27 -8.40
N HIS A 253 15.83 -15.74 -9.48
CA HIS A 253 15.52 -16.22 -10.81
C HIS A 253 16.11 -17.63 -11.01
N ARG A 254 15.40 -18.49 -11.75
CA ARG A 254 15.89 -19.83 -12.12
C ARG A 254 17.11 -19.74 -13.03
N GLU A 255 17.10 -18.75 -13.91
CA GLU A 255 18.21 -18.41 -14.81
C GLU A 255 18.76 -17.04 -14.39
N PRO A 256 20.03 -16.96 -13.97
CA PRO A 256 20.61 -15.70 -13.45
C PRO A 256 20.54 -14.53 -14.45
N ASP A 257 20.61 -14.82 -15.74
CA ASP A 257 20.59 -13.80 -16.82
C ASP A 257 19.17 -13.52 -17.35
N TRP A 258 18.13 -14.09 -16.71
CA TRP A 258 16.77 -13.84 -17.16
C TRP A 258 16.41 -12.36 -17.02
N LYS A 259 15.81 -11.81 -18.06
CA LYS A 259 15.27 -10.45 -18.07
C LYS A 259 13.81 -10.47 -18.45
N ASP A 260 13.01 -9.63 -17.80
CA ASP A 260 11.61 -9.44 -18.16
C ASP A 260 11.50 -8.92 -19.60
N PRO A 261 10.91 -9.71 -20.52
CA PRO A 261 10.76 -9.28 -21.91
C PRO A 261 9.93 -8.00 -22.09
N GLY A 262 9.06 -7.69 -21.13
CA GLY A 262 8.27 -6.48 -21.11
C GLY A 262 9.05 -5.24 -20.64
N ALA A 263 10.23 -5.44 -20.08
CA ALA A 263 11.09 -4.36 -19.58
C ALA A 263 12.22 -3.99 -20.55
N ILE A 264 12.49 -4.82 -21.55
CA ILE A 264 13.59 -4.59 -22.51
C ILE A 264 13.34 -3.30 -23.29
N GLY A 265 14.28 -2.35 -23.19
CA GLY A 265 14.21 -1.05 -23.86
C GLY A 265 13.61 0.08 -23.00
N LEU A 266 13.12 -0.23 -21.81
CA LEU A 266 12.77 0.79 -20.82
C LEU A 266 14.03 1.32 -20.12
N ARG A 267 13.99 2.58 -19.72
CA ARG A 267 15.06 3.20 -18.93
C ARG A 267 15.16 2.55 -17.55
N GLU A 268 16.36 2.29 -17.10
CA GLU A 268 16.63 1.74 -15.76
C GLU A 268 16.95 2.84 -14.74
N ILE A 269 16.63 2.57 -13.49
CA ILE A 269 17.03 3.35 -12.32
C ILE A 269 18.46 2.94 -12.00
N GLU A 270 19.41 3.85 -12.17
CA GLU A 270 20.84 3.55 -12.07
C GLU A 270 21.31 3.17 -10.65
N THR A 271 20.59 3.65 -9.64
CA THR A 271 20.94 3.51 -8.21
C THR A 271 20.48 2.21 -7.57
N VAL A 272 19.69 1.41 -8.26
CA VAL A 272 19.22 0.15 -7.68
C VAL A 272 20.33 -0.89 -7.57
N SER A 273 20.27 -1.69 -6.51
CA SER A 273 21.17 -2.83 -6.29
C SER A 273 20.96 -3.95 -7.31
N GLU A 274 21.76 -5.00 -7.21
CA GLU A 274 21.64 -6.18 -8.07
C GLU A 274 20.31 -6.95 -7.85
N ILE A 275 19.65 -6.77 -6.67
CA ILE A 275 18.38 -7.46 -6.40
C ILE A 275 17.28 -7.02 -7.39
N PRO A 276 16.90 -5.74 -7.53
CA PRO A 276 15.87 -5.34 -8.49
C PRO A 276 16.25 -5.51 -9.96
N LYS A 277 17.52 -5.73 -10.27
CA LYS A 277 18.01 -5.98 -11.64
C LYS A 277 17.88 -7.46 -12.04
N HIS A 278 18.13 -8.37 -11.10
CA HIS A 278 18.36 -9.78 -11.40
C HIS A 278 17.46 -10.73 -10.60
N GLN A 279 16.65 -10.24 -9.68
CA GLN A 279 15.78 -11.05 -8.82
C GLN A 279 14.37 -10.46 -8.76
N ASN A 280 13.42 -11.26 -8.36
CA ASN A 280 12.05 -10.80 -8.12
C ASN A 280 11.89 -10.41 -6.65
N ALA A 281 11.74 -9.13 -6.35
CA ALA A 281 11.49 -8.63 -5.01
C ALA A 281 10.03 -8.19 -4.86
N SER A 282 9.45 -8.40 -3.68
CA SER A 282 8.13 -7.89 -3.29
C SER A 282 8.22 -7.28 -1.91
N TYR A 283 7.91 -5.99 -1.80
CA TYR A 283 7.83 -5.27 -0.54
C TYR A 283 6.38 -5.07 -0.13
N SER A 284 6.10 -5.16 1.16
CA SER A 284 4.80 -4.82 1.72
C SER A 284 4.93 -3.64 2.67
N PHE A 285 4.23 -2.56 2.34
CA PHE A 285 3.96 -1.43 3.22
C PHE A 285 2.67 -1.75 3.96
N PHE A 286 2.77 -2.08 5.23
CA PHE A 286 1.57 -2.30 6.02
C PHE A 286 0.72 -1.03 6.07
N PRO A 287 -0.63 -1.07 5.98
CA PRO A 287 -1.41 -2.30 5.96
C PRO A 287 -1.70 -2.86 4.55
N ASN A 288 -1.60 -2.07 3.48
CA ASN A 288 -2.33 -2.39 2.26
C ASN A 288 -1.59 -2.15 0.95
N LEU A 289 -0.29 -1.85 1.00
CA LEU A 289 0.44 -1.57 -0.23
C LEU A 289 1.50 -2.65 -0.47
N VAL A 290 1.42 -3.32 -1.61
CA VAL A 290 2.44 -4.25 -2.07
C VAL A 290 3.10 -3.68 -3.33
N THR A 291 4.41 -3.82 -3.43
CA THR A 291 5.15 -3.40 -4.62
C THR A 291 6.18 -4.44 -5.02
N PRO A 292 6.12 -4.97 -6.27
CA PRO A 292 7.19 -5.73 -6.88
C PRO A 292 8.09 -4.81 -7.75
N PRO A 293 9.00 -4.02 -7.15
CA PRO A 293 9.80 -3.07 -7.90
C PRO A 293 10.88 -3.78 -8.72
N ALA A 294 11.18 -3.22 -9.88
CA ALA A 294 12.26 -3.63 -10.76
C ALA A 294 13.14 -2.42 -11.13
N ALA A 295 14.31 -2.68 -11.70
CA ALA A 295 15.20 -1.60 -12.17
C ALA A 295 14.49 -0.62 -13.13
N THR A 296 13.49 -1.05 -13.87
CA THR A 296 12.78 -0.25 -14.89
C THR A 296 11.52 0.44 -14.38
N GLY A 297 11.17 0.31 -13.10
CA GLY A 297 10.04 1.02 -12.50
C GLY A 297 9.45 0.32 -11.28
N VAL A 298 8.56 1.04 -10.63
CA VAL A 298 7.96 0.63 -9.35
C VAL A 298 6.45 0.63 -9.50
N PRO A 299 5.78 -0.54 -9.58
CA PRO A 299 4.33 -0.60 -9.47
C PRO A 299 3.90 -0.61 -8.00
N PHE A 300 2.85 0.12 -7.68
CA PHE A 300 2.16 0.03 -6.39
C PHE A 300 0.81 -0.66 -6.56
N LEU A 301 0.54 -1.66 -5.75
CA LEU A 301 -0.75 -2.31 -5.63
C LEU A 301 -1.32 -1.96 -4.26
N ALA A 302 -2.31 -1.08 -4.22
CA ALA A 302 -2.98 -0.68 -2.99
C ALA A 302 -4.33 -1.39 -2.88
N PHE A 303 -4.52 -2.15 -1.81
CA PHE A 303 -5.70 -2.97 -1.56
C PHE A 303 -6.67 -2.23 -0.63
N TRP A 304 -7.90 -2.03 -1.07
CA TRP A 304 -8.89 -1.24 -0.36
C TRP A 304 -10.15 -2.06 -0.06
N PRO A 305 -10.58 -2.20 1.21
CA PRO A 305 -11.87 -2.77 1.51
C PRO A 305 -12.97 -1.82 1.03
N THR A 306 -13.93 -2.34 0.28
CA THR A 306 -15.14 -1.60 -0.13
C THR A 306 -16.37 -2.05 0.64
N SER A 307 -16.39 -3.32 1.07
CA SER A 307 -17.33 -3.90 2.04
C SER A 307 -16.64 -5.05 2.79
N ASP A 308 -17.40 -5.84 3.55
CA ASP A 308 -16.94 -7.06 4.24
C ASP A 308 -16.54 -8.19 3.26
N ASP A 309 -17.13 -8.20 2.06
CA ASP A 309 -16.96 -9.23 1.05
C ASP A 309 -16.54 -8.69 -0.32
N THR A 310 -16.21 -7.40 -0.43
CA THR A 310 -15.71 -6.79 -1.65
C THR A 310 -14.51 -5.88 -1.37
N CYS A 311 -13.60 -5.82 -2.33
CA CYS A 311 -12.43 -4.94 -2.28
C CYS A 311 -12.10 -4.37 -3.66
N GLU A 312 -11.15 -3.46 -3.70
CA GLU A 312 -10.60 -2.89 -4.91
C GLU A 312 -9.08 -2.88 -4.83
N ILE A 313 -8.40 -3.18 -5.93
CA ILE A 313 -6.96 -2.98 -6.07
C ILE A 313 -6.72 -1.76 -6.94
N ASP A 314 -6.08 -0.73 -6.41
CA ASP A 314 -5.52 0.33 -7.23
C ASP A 314 -4.09 -0.03 -7.62
N VAL A 315 -3.81 -0.07 -8.90
CA VAL A 315 -2.45 -0.29 -9.41
C VAL A 315 -1.95 1.01 -10.01
N HIS A 316 -0.80 1.48 -9.49
CA HIS A 316 -0.13 2.68 -9.97
C HIS A 316 1.25 2.30 -10.51
N TRP A 317 1.62 2.83 -11.66
CA TRP A 317 2.95 2.59 -12.25
C TRP A 317 3.80 3.84 -12.21
N PHE A 318 5.03 3.67 -11.77
CA PHE A 318 6.04 4.73 -11.72
C PHE A 318 7.28 4.30 -12.51
N SER A 319 7.84 5.23 -13.24
CA SER A 319 8.99 5.05 -14.14
C SER A 319 10.07 6.08 -13.87
N PRO A 320 11.33 5.76 -14.11
CA PRO A 320 12.34 6.80 -14.31
C PRO A 320 11.86 7.82 -15.34
N ASP A 321 12.31 9.06 -15.19
CA ASP A 321 11.96 10.12 -16.13
C ASP A 321 12.40 9.73 -17.57
N TRP A 322 11.42 9.67 -18.46
CA TRP A 322 11.62 9.33 -19.88
C TRP A 322 11.98 10.54 -20.75
N GLY A 323 12.14 11.74 -20.18
CA GLY A 323 12.44 12.97 -20.86
C GLY A 323 11.19 13.70 -21.38
N GLU A 324 11.37 14.47 -22.46
CA GLU A 324 10.29 15.19 -23.13
C GLU A 324 9.44 14.24 -23.99
N GLY A 325 8.15 14.56 -24.14
CA GLY A 325 7.21 13.82 -24.98
C GLY A 325 6.30 12.87 -24.20
N ASP A 326 5.61 12.02 -24.96
CA ASP A 326 4.61 11.09 -24.44
C ASP A 326 5.26 9.90 -23.72
N ILE A 327 4.46 9.22 -22.92
CA ILE A 327 4.85 7.98 -22.23
C ILE A 327 5.26 6.94 -23.29
N PRO A 328 6.44 6.28 -23.16
CA PRO A 328 6.87 5.26 -24.12
C PRO A 328 5.83 4.15 -24.33
N GLU A 329 5.52 3.79 -25.56
CA GLU A 329 4.55 2.73 -25.92
C GLU A 329 4.85 1.38 -25.26
N LEU A 330 6.12 1.12 -24.90
CA LEU A 330 6.53 -0.09 -24.17
C LEU A 330 5.78 -0.24 -22.85
N TRP A 331 5.38 0.87 -22.22
CA TRP A 331 4.60 0.84 -20.97
C TRP A 331 3.22 0.23 -21.16
N GLU A 332 2.53 0.48 -22.27
CA GLU A 332 1.23 -0.12 -22.55
C GLU A 332 1.32 -1.66 -22.56
N LYS A 333 2.35 -2.17 -23.25
CA LYS A 333 2.61 -3.61 -23.32
C LYS A 333 2.94 -4.19 -21.95
N ARG A 334 3.77 -3.48 -21.16
CA ARG A 334 4.15 -3.92 -19.82
C ARG A 334 2.96 -3.95 -18.88
N ILE A 335 2.13 -2.92 -18.88
CA ILE A 335 0.91 -2.84 -18.09
C ILE A 335 -0.03 -4.01 -18.45
N LYS A 336 -0.24 -4.25 -19.74
CA LYS A 336 -1.11 -5.35 -20.18
C LYS A 336 -0.57 -6.73 -19.76
N ASN A 337 0.73 -6.95 -19.81
CA ASN A 337 1.33 -8.20 -19.34
C ASN A 337 1.12 -8.37 -17.82
N PHE A 338 1.30 -7.29 -17.06
CA PHE A 338 1.04 -7.29 -15.63
C PHE A 338 -0.43 -7.56 -15.31
N GLU A 339 -1.37 -6.95 -16.04
CA GLU A 339 -2.81 -7.19 -15.90
C GLU A 339 -3.17 -8.67 -16.09
N ASN A 340 -2.53 -9.35 -17.04
CA ASN A 340 -2.75 -10.78 -17.24
C ASN A 340 -2.33 -11.60 -16.02
N ILE A 341 -1.19 -11.27 -15.41
CA ILE A 341 -0.71 -11.94 -14.18
C ILE A 341 -1.64 -11.62 -13.01
N LEU A 342 -2.01 -10.35 -12.84
CA LEU A 342 -2.96 -9.91 -11.81
C LEU A 342 -4.31 -10.64 -11.94
N PHE A 343 -4.77 -10.88 -13.16
CA PHE A 343 -6.01 -11.63 -13.40
C PHE A 343 -5.87 -13.11 -12.99
N GLU A 344 -4.70 -13.73 -13.13
CA GLU A 344 -4.46 -15.10 -12.66
C GLU A 344 -4.69 -15.20 -11.13
N ASP A 345 -4.36 -14.17 -10.35
CA ASP A 345 -4.61 -14.11 -8.89
C ASP A 345 -6.09 -13.81 -8.59
N THR A 346 -6.60 -12.74 -9.18
CA THR A 346 -7.92 -12.19 -8.81
C THR A 346 -9.08 -13.07 -9.21
N GLN A 347 -8.95 -13.91 -10.25
CA GLN A 347 -10.04 -14.80 -10.72
C GLN A 347 -10.48 -15.84 -9.68
N PHE A 348 -9.60 -16.22 -8.75
CA PHE A 348 -9.92 -17.20 -7.69
C PHE A 348 -10.53 -16.56 -6.44
N ALA A 349 -10.34 -15.28 -6.24
CA ALA A 349 -10.75 -14.60 -5.01
C ALA A 349 -12.25 -14.72 -4.70
N PRO A 350 -13.19 -14.60 -5.66
CA PRO A 350 -14.63 -14.79 -5.38
C PRO A 350 -14.97 -16.21 -4.92
N ASP A 351 -14.35 -17.25 -5.51
CA ASP A 351 -14.58 -18.64 -5.14
C ASP A 351 -13.99 -18.93 -3.74
N ILE A 352 -12.82 -18.36 -3.42
CA ILE A 352 -12.24 -18.44 -2.08
C ILE A 352 -13.16 -17.76 -1.08
N GLN A 353 -13.67 -16.55 -1.39
CA GLN A 353 -14.61 -15.83 -0.51
C GLN A 353 -15.86 -16.67 -0.22
N ALA A 354 -16.46 -17.26 -1.24
CA ALA A 354 -17.62 -18.14 -1.06
C ALA A 354 -17.29 -19.35 -0.17
N SER A 355 -16.10 -19.91 -0.31
CA SER A 355 -15.64 -21.07 0.47
C SER A 355 -15.31 -20.72 1.92
N VAL A 356 -14.64 -19.61 2.19
CA VAL A 356 -14.30 -19.17 3.55
C VAL A 356 -15.55 -18.76 4.35
N SER A 357 -16.63 -18.38 3.66
CA SER A 357 -17.92 -18.09 4.28
C SER A 357 -18.72 -19.36 4.61
N SER A 358 -18.22 -20.55 4.24
CA SER A 358 -18.93 -21.81 4.49
C SER A 358 -18.62 -22.37 5.89
N PRO A 359 -19.56 -23.10 6.54
CA PRO A 359 -19.29 -23.76 7.82
C PRO A 359 -18.16 -24.82 7.77
N GLY A 360 -17.75 -25.23 6.58
CA GLY A 360 -16.66 -26.17 6.34
C GLY A 360 -15.26 -25.54 6.53
N PHE A 361 -15.14 -24.22 6.42
CA PHE A 361 -13.91 -23.51 6.65
C PHE A 361 -13.66 -23.31 8.16
N LYS A 362 -12.46 -23.67 8.63
CA LYS A 362 -12.10 -23.63 10.05
C LYS A 362 -10.97 -22.66 10.37
N GLY A 363 -10.60 -21.85 9.40
CA GLY A 363 -9.52 -20.89 9.48
C GLY A 363 -8.36 -21.21 8.56
N VAL A 364 -7.40 -20.29 8.50
CA VAL A 364 -6.25 -20.35 7.60
C VAL A 364 -5.10 -21.08 8.28
N LEU A 365 -4.58 -22.12 7.59
CA LEU A 365 -3.36 -22.84 7.97
C LEU A 365 -2.20 -22.32 7.14
N LEU A 366 -1.16 -21.83 7.79
CA LEU A 366 0.01 -21.27 7.15
C LEU A 366 1.26 -22.14 7.36
N ASN A 367 2.12 -22.15 6.36
CA ASN A 367 3.45 -22.74 6.44
C ASN A 367 4.54 -21.66 6.59
N TYR A 368 5.80 -22.09 6.74
CA TYR A 368 6.95 -21.20 6.95
C TYR A 368 7.12 -20.15 5.82
N HIS A 369 6.81 -20.47 4.57
CA HIS A 369 6.89 -19.53 3.46
C HIS A 369 5.84 -18.41 3.55
N GLU A 370 4.74 -18.66 4.23
CA GLU A 370 3.61 -17.75 4.37
C GLU A 370 3.72 -16.85 5.62
N ARG A 371 4.91 -16.79 6.26
CA ARG A 371 5.12 -16.03 7.49
C ARG A 371 4.86 -14.52 7.38
N ARG A 372 4.84 -13.95 6.18
CA ARG A 372 4.44 -12.55 5.95
C ARG A 372 2.95 -12.35 6.26
N ILE A 373 2.11 -13.32 5.90
CA ILE A 373 0.68 -13.29 6.21
C ILE A 373 0.49 -13.28 7.72
N TYR A 374 1.13 -14.23 8.43
CA TYR A 374 1.00 -14.28 9.87
C TYR A 374 1.50 -13.01 10.56
N ASN A 375 2.64 -12.45 10.12
CA ASN A 375 3.18 -11.18 10.60
C ASN A 375 2.20 -10.01 10.39
N TRP A 376 1.53 -9.96 9.23
CA TRP A 376 0.51 -8.95 8.94
C TRP A 376 -0.65 -9.05 9.94
N HIS A 377 -1.12 -10.25 10.23
CA HIS A 377 -2.19 -10.48 11.20
C HIS A 377 -1.77 -10.20 12.64
N GLU A 378 -0.53 -10.49 13.03
CA GLU A 378 0.00 -10.08 14.36
C GLU A 378 0.02 -8.56 14.49
N GLU A 379 0.42 -7.84 13.45
CA GLU A 379 0.46 -6.39 13.47
C GLU A 379 -0.96 -5.78 13.51
N LEU A 380 -1.92 -6.39 12.80
CA LEU A 380 -3.33 -6.04 12.90
C LEU A 380 -3.82 -6.15 14.35
N ASP A 381 -3.52 -7.24 15.04
CA ASP A 381 -3.91 -7.42 16.44
C ASP A 381 -3.29 -6.37 17.37
N LYS A 382 -2.04 -5.99 17.14
CA LYS A 382 -1.40 -4.90 17.88
C LYS A 382 -2.09 -3.57 17.65
N LYS A 383 -2.48 -3.26 16.39
CA LYS A 383 -3.18 -2.02 16.03
C LYS A 383 -4.58 -1.96 16.64
N ILE A 384 -5.33 -3.04 16.60
CA ILE A 384 -6.66 -3.13 17.25
C ILE A 384 -6.51 -3.06 18.77
N GLY A 385 -5.55 -3.81 19.33
CA GLY A 385 -5.34 -4.05 20.75
C GLY A 385 -6.14 -5.25 21.26
N HIS A 386 -5.45 -6.24 21.81
CA HIS A 386 -6.04 -7.51 22.27
C HIS A 386 -7.20 -7.35 23.25
N ASN A 387 -7.22 -6.28 24.04
CA ASN A 387 -8.31 -5.99 24.98
C ASN A 387 -9.58 -5.42 24.35
N LYS A 388 -9.56 -5.13 23.05
CA LYS A 388 -10.70 -4.59 22.28
C LYS A 388 -11.30 -5.63 21.33
N MET A 389 -10.68 -6.79 21.26
CA MET A 389 -11.04 -7.90 20.38
C MET A 389 -11.63 -9.04 21.21
N ASP A 390 -12.62 -9.75 20.65
CA ASP A 390 -13.03 -11.04 21.19
C ASP A 390 -11.86 -12.02 21.11
N GLN A 391 -11.76 -12.92 22.08
CA GLN A 391 -10.70 -13.94 22.10
C GLN A 391 -10.77 -14.88 20.88
N ASP A 392 -11.96 -15.07 20.33
CA ASP A 392 -12.19 -15.90 19.14
C ASP A 392 -11.57 -15.31 17.87
N TYR A 393 -11.29 -14.01 17.84
CA TYR A 393 -10.58 -13.37 16.72
C TYR A 393 -9.07 -13.28 16.93
N SER A 394 -8.60 -13.28 18.16
CA SER A 394 -7.20 -13.00 18.48
C SER A 394 -6.26 -14.15 18.09
N ILE A 395 -5.07 -13.81 17.61
CA ILE A 395 -4.01 -14.77 17.37
C ILE A 395 -2.82 -14.55 18.33
N PRO A 396 -2.11 -15.61 18.71
CA PRO A 396 -0.87 -15.47 19.51
C PRO A 396 0.23 -14.75 18.73
N SER A 397 0.97 -13.86 19.40
CA SER A 397 2.18 -13.26 18.81
C SER A 397 3.35 -14.24 18.98
N VAL A 398 3.85 -14.76 17.85
CA VAL A 398 4.92 -15.78 17.82
C VAL A 398 6.14 -15.34 16.99
N LEU A 399 6.00 -14.31 16.13
CA LEU A 399 7.05 -13.88 15.22
C LEU A 399 7.99 -12.80 15.78
N GLY A 400 7.73 -12.28 16.98
CA GLY A 400 8.57 -11.23 17.58
C GLY A 400 10.09 -11.48 17.53
N PRO A 401 10.60 -12.72 17.81
CA PRO A 401 12.02 -13.04 17.70
C PRO A 401 12.60 -13.02 16.27
N PHE A 402 11.74 -13.03 15.26
CA PHE A 402 12.12 -13.09 13.83
C PHE A 402 11.93 -11.75 13.11
N ILE A 403 11.50 -10.70 13.82
CA ILE A 403 11.42 -9.33 13.28
C ILE A 403 12.83 -8.73 13.36
N GLU A 404 13.36 -8.35 12.20
CA GLU A 404 14.65 -7.67 12.07
C GLU A 404 14.52 -6.22 12.55
N LYS A 405 15.51 -5.78 13.33
CA LYS A 405 15.54 -4.41 13.93
C LYS A 405 16.33 -3.46 13.05
#